data_ee1a43c51b219be25900feb312d593fd
#
_entry.id   ee1a43c51b219be25900feb312d593fd
#
_cell.length_a   1.000
_cell.length_b   1.000
_cell.length_c   1.000
_cell.angle_alpha   90.00
_cell.angle_beta   90.00
_cell.angle_gamma   90.00
#
_symmetry.space_group_name_H-M   'P 1'
#
loop_
_entity.id
_entity.type
_entity.pdbx_description
1 polymer ?
#
loop_
_entity_poly.entity_id
_entity_poly.type
_entity_poly.pdbx_seq_one_letter_code
_entity_poly.pdbx_strand_id
1 'polypeptide(L)'
;MPHLVYRLQPHEYHRYRKHLLALDPESRYTRFGYPISDELINQLCDKFESNTKDHKIFVIEDEDLNVVAAGHISLEGGETELAFSVLLEYRKQGMGSSLMARTIEWCQNRNIKGGCMVCLSSNTAIKKLASKHGVLINEGGETLANIGIPEPTPSSVMHEVVDSNLARFDHLGKIQRKFAKMITFPLLFK
;
A
#
# COMPACT_ATOMS: atom_id res chain seq x y z
N MET A 1 10.25 14.69 -3.12
CA MET A 1 10.66 13.56 -4.00
C MET A 1 9.62 12.46 -3.85
N PRO A 2 9.35 11.64 -4.87
CA PRO A 2 8.50 10.46 -4.68
C PRO A 2 9.16 9.49 -3.69
N HIS A 3 8.34 8.81 -2.89
CA HIS A 3 8.81 7.78 -1.97
C HIS A 3 9.07 6.49 -2.73
N LEU A 4 10.10 5.74 -2.35
CA LEU A 4 10.32 4.39 -2.85
C LEU A 4 9.24 3.46 -2.32
N VAL A 5 8.59 2.73 -3.22
CA VAL A 5 7.49 1.82 -2.90
C VAL A 5 7.95 0.39 -3.14
N TYR A 6 8.08 -0.36 -2.05
CA TYR A 6 8.48 -1.76 -2.06
C TYR A 6 7.26 -2.66 -2.17
N ARG A 7 7.29 -3.67 -3.05
CA ARG A 7 6.25 -4.69 -3.10
C ARG A 7 6.62 -5.85 -2.20
N LEU A 8 5.81 -6.10 -1.17
CA LEU A 8 6.00 -7.23 -0.27
C LEU A 8 5.96 -8.56 -1.04
N GLN A 9 6.85 -9.45 -0.66
CA GLN A 9 6.78 -10.85 -1.08
C GLN A 9 5.76 -11.60 -0.21
N PRO A 10 5.18 -12.72 -0.68
CA PRO A 10 4.18 -13.47 0.08
C PRO A 10 4.55 -13.75 1.54
N HIS A 11 5.79 -14.14 1.80
CA HIS A 11 6.28 -14.44 3.14
C HIS A 11 6.43 -13.21 4.06
N GLU A 12 6.31 -11.99 3.48
CA GLU A 12 6.38 -10.72 4.20
C GLU A 12 5.00 -10.13 4.54
N TYR A 13 3.89 -10.76 4.16
CA TYR A 13 2.55 -10.21 4.33
C TYR A 13 2.17 -9.98 5.80
N HIS A 14 2.79 -10.70 6.74
CA HIS A 14 2.71 -10.42 8.17
C HIS A 14 3.10 -8.97 8.54
N ARG A 15 3.93 -8.30 7.73
CA ARG A 15 4.32 -6.90 7.92
C ARG A 15 3.18 -5.93 7.58
N TYR A 16 2.35 -6.28 6.59
CA TYR A 16 1.12 -5.55 6.29
C TYR A 16 0.09 -5.71 7.42
N ARG A 17 -0.04 -6.94 7.97
CA ARG A 17 -0.85 -7.19 9.15
C ARG A 17 -0.45 -6.27 10.31
N LYS A 18 0.84 -6.20 10.61
CA LYS A 18 1.37 -5.30 11.65
C LYS A 18 1.00 -3.85 11.39
N HIS A 19 1.10 -3.39 10.15
CA HIS A 19 0.70 -2.04 9.76
C HIS A 19 -0.79 -1.78 9.98
N LEU A 20 -1.67 -2.70 9.57
CA LEU A 20 -3.12 -2.53 9.75
C LEU A 20 -3.51 -2.49 11.24
N LEU A 21 -2.88 -3.32 12.05
CA LEU A 21 -3.08 -3.33 13.51
C LEU A 21 -2.55 -2.05 14.19
N ALA A 22 -1.55 -1.38 13.60
CA ALA A 22 -1.01 -0.12 14.11
C ALA A 22 -1.83 1.12 13.73
N LEU A 23 -2.84 0.97 12.84
CA LEU A 23 -3.74 2.07 12.49
C LEU A 23 -4.54 2.50 13.72
N ASP A 24 -4.66 3.80 13.95
CA ASP A 24 -5.56 4.38 14.93
C ASP A 24 -7.04 4.12 14.56
N PRO A 25 -7.98 4.25 15.51
CA PRO A 25 -9.39 3.93 15.27
C PRO A 25 -10.02 4.71 14.10
N GLU A 26 -9.68 5.99 13.93
CA GLU A 26 -10.19 6.81 12.84
C GLU A 26 -9.62 6.34 11.50
N SER A 27 -8.33 6.01 11.45
CA SER A 27 -7.68 5.45 10.26
C SER A 27 -8.27 4.10 9.86
N ARG A 28 -8.59 3.24 10.84
CA ARG A 28 -9.28 1.96 10.59
C ARG A 28 -10.67 2.21 10.01
N TYR A 29 -11.45 3.09 10.63
CA TYR A 29 -12.78 3.43 10.15
C TYR A 29 -12.75 3.97 8.72
N THR A 30 -11.83 4.87 8.41
CA THR A 30 -11.70 5.42 7.05
C THR A 30 -11.19 4.43 6.02
N ARG A 31 -10.42 3.40 6.44
CA ARG A 31 -9.87 2.35 5.56
C ARG A 31 -10.89 1.25 5.27
N PHE A 32 -11.72 0.89 6.23
CA PHE A 32 -12.63 -0.26 6.14
C PHE A 32 -14.10 0.14 6.01
N GLY A 33 -14.46 1.40 6.24
CA GLY A 33 -15.85 1.89 6.21
C GLY A 33 -16.64 1.62 7.49
N TYR A 34 -16.08 0.85 8.43
CA TYR A 34 -16.71 0.49 9.71
C TYR A 34 -15.65 0.30 10.80
N PRO A 35 -16.06 0.33 12.09
CA PRO A 35 -15.16 -0.03 13.19
C PRO A 35 -14.76 -1.50 13.06
N ILE A 36 -13.46 -1.75 12.91
CA ILE A 36 -12.91 -3.11 12.75
C ILE A 36 -12.06 -3.47 13.96
N SER A 37 -12.27 -4.68 14.50
CA SER A 37 -11.48 -5.21 15.61
C SER A 37 -10.16 -5.81 15.15
N ASP A 38 -9.22 -6.03 16.07
CA ASP A 38 -7.95 -6.71 15.78
C ASP A 38 -8.17 -8.14 15.27
N GLU A 39 -9.19 -8.85 15.80
CA GLU A 39 -9.54 -10.20 15.39
C GLU A 39 -9.97 -10.23 13.92
N LEU A 40 -10.82 -9.30 13.49
CA LEU A 40 -11.26 -9.20 12.09
C LEU A 40 -10.11 -8.80 11.16
N ILE A 41 -9.22 -7.90 11.59
CA ILE A 41 -8.00 -7.56 10.83
C ILE A 41 -7.14 -8.82 10.65
N ASN A 42 -6.96 -9.61 11.71
CA ASN A 42 -6.19 -10.86 11.62
C ASN A 42 -6.82 -11.85 10.64
N GLN A 43 -8.14 -12.07 10.70
CA GLN A 43 -8.87 -12.94 9.76
C GLN A 43 -8.72 -12.49 8.30
N LEU A 44 -8.83 -11.18 8.04
CA LEU A 44 -8.60 -10.63 6.71
C LEU A 44 -7.16 -10.88 6.23
N CYS A 45 -6.18 -10.68 7.11
CA CYS A 45 -4.78 -10.93 6.77
C CYS A 45 -4.49 -12.40 6.52
N ASP A 46 -5.11 -13.32 7.26
CA ASP A 46 -5.02 -14.77 7.00
C ASP A 46 -5.54 -15.10 5.59
N LYS A 47 -6.62 -14.46 5.16
CA LYS A 47 -7.13 -14.59 3.79
C LYS A 47 -6.12 -14.07 2.75
N PHE A 48 -5.52 -12.91 2.98
CA PHE A 48 -4.52 -12.34 2.06
C PHE A 48 -3.26 -13.21 1.98
N GLU A 49 -2.81 -13.74 3.09
CA GLU A 49 -1.64 -14.64 3.18
C GLU A 49 -1.90 -16.00 2.50
N SER A 50 -3.14 -16.52 2.58
CA SER A 50 -3.52 -17.77 1.92
C SER A 50 -3.75 -17.63 0.42
N ASN A 51 -4.14 -16.44 -0.07
CA ASN A 51 -4.46 -16.16 -1.47
C ASN A 51 -3.57 -15.05 -2.07
N THR A 52 -2.27 -15.23 -2.02
CA THR A 52 -1.30 -14.24 -2.51
C THR A 52 -1.34 -14.02 -4.03
N LYS A 53 -2.06 -14.87 -4.78
CA LYS A 53 -2.26 -14.70 -6.23
C LYS A 53 -3.18 -13.51 -6.52
N ASP A 54 -4.22 -13.32 -5.71
CA ASP A 54 -5.21 -12.27 -5.90
C ASP A 54 -4.92 -11.02 -5.07
N HIS A 55 -4.00 -11.11 -4.10
CA HIS A 55 -3.63 -9.97 -3.27
C HIS A 55 -2.19 -9.52 -3.53
N LYS A 56 -2.01 -8.23 -3.79
CA LYS A 56 -0.68 -7.61 -3.94
C LYS A 56 -0.57 -6.43 -2.98
N ILE A 57 0.53 -6.37 -2.25
CA ILE A 57 0.74 -5.38 -1.21
C ILE A 57 2.00 -4.57 -1.52
N PHE A 58 1.84 -3.26 -1.57
CA PHE A 58 2.87 -2.26 -1.81
C PHE A 58 3.03 -1.42 -0.56
N VAL A 59 4.27 -1.16 -0.14
CA VAL A 59 4.53 -0.46 1.12
C VAL A 59 5.61 0.60 0.97
N ILE A 60 5.53 1.58 1.86
CA ILE A 60 6.62 2.51 2.14
C ILE A 60 7.10 2.20 3.56
N GLU A 61 8.40 2.08 3.72
CA GLU A 61 9.07 1.70 4.96
C GLU A 61 9.86 2.86 5.54
N ASP A 62 9.88 2.96 6.87
CA ASP A 62 10.83 3.80 7.56
C ASP A 62 12.26 3.17 7.58
N GLU A 63 13.21 3.83 8.23
CA GLU A 63 14.60 3.36 8.34
C GLU A 63 14.75 2.08 9.19
N ASP A 64 13.75 1.77 10.02
CA ASP A 64 13.72 0.58 10.87
C ASP A 64 12.90 -0.57 10.26
N LEU A 65 12.53 -0.46 8.97
CA LEU A 65 11.73 -1.43 8.22
C LEU A 65 10.27 -1.55 8.71
N ASN A 66 9.75 -0.60 9.48
CA ASN A 66 8.32 -0.57 9.77
C ASN A 66 7.56 -0.09 8.55
N VAL A 67 6.43 -0.72 8.26
CA VAL A 67 5.52 -0.28 7.20
C VAL A 67 4.75 0.93 7.71
N VAL A 68 5.02 2.11 7.14
CA VAL A 68 4.38 3.37 7.53
C VAL A 68 3.22 3.76 6.61
N ALA A 69 3.21 3.24 5.40
CA ALA A 69 2.11 3.40 4.46
C ALA A 69 1.97 2.14 3.59
N ALA A 70 0.75 1.79 3.22
CA ALA A 70 0.46 0.61 2.41
C ALA A 70 -0.62 0.86 1.37
N GLY A 71 -0.44 0.24 0.20
CA GLY A 71 -1.42 0.07 -0.86
C GLY A 71 -1.68 -1.41 -1.09
N HIS A 72 -2.93 -1.79 -1.15
CA HIS A 72 -3.38 -3.16 -1.37
C HIS A 72 -4.17 -3.20 -2.67
N ILE A 73 -3.87 -4.18 -3.52
CA ILE A 73 -4.62 -4.53 -4.72
C ILE A 73 -5.28 -5.88 -4.45
N SER A 74 -6.60 -5.94 -4.58
CA SER A 74 -7.36 -7.17 -4.65
C SER A 74 -7.82 -7.42 -6.08
N LEU A 75 -7.66 -8.64 -6.56
CA LEU A 75 -8.08 -9.12 -7.90
C LEU A 75 -9.19 -10.16 -7.78
N GLU A 76 -9.84 -10.25 -6.63
CA GLU A 76 -10.89 -11.23 -6.37
C GLU A 76 -12.16 -10.94 -7.19
N GLY A 77 -12.84 -11.99 -7.61
CA GLY A 77 -14.14 -11.85 -8.29
C GLY A 77 -14.09 -11.24 -9.69
N GLY A 78 -12.90 -11.07 -10.28
CA GLY A 78 -12.72 -10.44 -11.60
C GLY A 78 -12.73 -8.91 -11.55
N GLU A 79 -12.89 -8.31 -10.39
CA GLU A 79 -12.78 -6.88 -10.16
C GLU A 79 -11.42 -6.54 -9.55
N THR A 80 -10.93 -5.33 -9.82
CA THR A 80 -9.69 -4.83 -9.23
C THR A 80 -10.04 -3.76 -8.20
N GLU A 81 -9.85 -4.07 -6.94
CA GLU A 81 -10.04 -3.11 -5.85
C GLU A 81 -8.70 -2.58 -5.35
N LEU A 82 -8.63 -1.27 -5.18
CA LEU A 82 -7.46 -0.56 -4.65
C LEU A 82 -7.79 0.04 -3.29
N ALA A 83 -6.92 -0.17 -2.30
CA ALA A 83 -7.11 0.39 -0.98
C ALA A 83 -5.79 0.87 -0.38
N PHE A 84 -5.82 2.01 0.31
CA PHE A 84 -4.62 2.67 0.84
C PHE A 84 -4.77 3.04 2.30
N SER A 85 -3.66 3.00 3.02
CA SER A 85 -3.56 3.47 4.40
C SER A 85 -2.20 4.11 4.67
N VAL A 86 -2.18 5.14 5.51
CA VAL A 86 -0.96 5.83 5.94
C VAL A 86 -1.09 6.08 7.44
N LEU A 87 -0.09 5.68 8.22
CA LEU A 87 -0.05 5.97 9.67
C LEU A 87 -0.15 7.48 9.91
N LEU A 88 -0.82 7.87 10.98
CA LEU A 88 -1.22 9.25 11.25
C LEU A 88 -0.02 10.23 11.19
N GLU A 89 1.09 9.87 11.82
CA GLU A 89 2.31 10.67 11.90
C GLU A 89 3.05 10.84 10.57
N TYR A 90 2.74 10.00 9.57
CA TYR A 90 3.35 10.02 8.24
C TYR A 90 2.45 10.64 7.15
N ARG A 91 1.28 11.15 7.54
CA ARG A 91 0.34 11.77 6.59
C ARG A 91 0.86 13.10 6.03
N LYS A 92 0.26 13.54 4.93
CA LYS A 92 0.57 14.80 4.22
C LYS A 92 2.00 14.90 3.67
N GLN A 93 2.72 13.78 3.56
CA GLN A 93 4.08 13.69 3.00
C GLN A 93 4.11 13.13 1.57
N GLY A 94 2.96 12.95 0.91
CA GLY A 94 2.88 12.45 -0.47
C GLY A 94 2.89 10.93 -0.62
N MET A 95 2.97 10.16 0.47
CA MET A 95 3.06 8.70 0.44
C MET A 95 1.88 8.04 -0.27
N GLY A 96 0.64 8.50 -0.03
CA GLY A 96 -0.54 8.00 -0.73
C GLY A 96 -0.45 8.19 -2.25
N SER A 97 0.10 9.31 -2.72
CA SER A 97 0.30 9.55 -4.16
C SER A 97 1.36 8.62 -4.77
N SER A 98 2.45 8.36 -4.05
CA SER A 98 3.48 7.41 -4.48
C SER A 98 2.93 5.98 -4.56
N LEU A 99 2.16 5.56 -3.55
CA LEU A 99 1.49 4.25 -3.55
C LEU A 99 0.50 4.11 -4.70
N MET A 100 -0.37 5.12 -4.92
CA MET A 100 -1.36 5.12 -6.01
C MET A 100 -0.66 5.02 -7.37
N ALA A 101 0.34 5.85 -7.64
CA ALA A 101 1.08 5.81 -8.90
C ALA A 101 1.69 4.42 -9.14
N ARG A 102 2.32 3.85 -8.12
CA ARG A 102 2.98 2.54 -8.22
C ARG A 102 1.99 1.38 -8.39
N THR A 103 0.84 1.42 -7.74
CA THR A 103 -0.20 0.39 -7.91
C THR A 103 -0.87 0.47 -9.28
N ILE A 104 -1.14 1.68 -9.79
CA ILE A 104 -1.67 1.89 -11.14
C ILE A 104 -0.67 1.38 -12.19
N GLU A 105 0.61 1.73 -12.09
CA GLU A 105 1.66 1.25 -13.00
C GLU A 105 1.78 -0.28 -12.99
N TRP A 106 1.69 -0.91 -11.81
CA TRP A 106 1.69 -2.37 -11.70
C TRP A 106 0.50 -2.99 -12.40
N CYS A 107 -0.70 -2.42 -12.27
CA CYS A 107 -1.91 -2.86 -12.97
C CYS A 107 -1.81 -2.63 -14.47
N GLN A 108 -1.31 -1.46 -14.89
CA GLN A 108 -1.07 -1.08 -16.28
C GLN A 108 -0.22 -2.15 -17.00
N ASN A 109 0.92 -2.52 -16.43
CA ASN A 109 1.86 -3.45 -17.04
C ASN A 109 1.37 -4.91 -17.05
N ARG A 110 0.22 -5.19 -16.44
CA ARG A 110 -0.49 -6.49 -16.47
C ARG A 110 -1.79 -6.42 -17.24
N ASN A 111 -1.96 -5.33 -18.01
CA ASN A 111 -3.11 -5.12 -18.88
C ASN A 111 -4.46 -5.15 -18.13
N ILE A 112 -4.46 -4.74 -16.86
CA ILE A 112 -5.68 -4.54 -16.07
C ILE A 112 -6.29 -3.21 -16.51
N LYS A 113 -7.53 -3.22 -16.99
CA LYS A 113 -8.16 -2.07 -17.69
C LYS A 113 -8.71 -1.00 -16.74
N GLY A 114 -9.01 -1.36 -15.52
CA GLY A 114 -9.57 -0.44 -14.54
C GLY A 114 -9.54 -1.02 -13.15
N GLY A 115 -9.78 -0.16 -12.17
CA GLY A 115 -9.92 -0.55 -10.78
C GLY A 115 -10.95 0.32 -10.08
N CYS A 116 -11.41 -0.11 -8.93
CA CYS A 116 -12.30 0.67 -8.08
C CYS A 116 -11.69 0.92 -6.70
N MET A 117 -12.17 1.96 -6.05
CA MET A 117 -11.90 2.24 -4.65
C MET A 117 -13.20 2.66 -3.99
N VAL A 118 -13.53 2.04 -2.88
CA VAL A 118 -14.64 2.49 -2.04
C VAL A 118 -14.06 3.27 -0.87
N CYS A 119 -14.61 4.43 -0.59
CA CYS A 119 -14.23 5.26 0.55
C CYS A 119 -15.42 6.02 1.12
N LEU A 120 -15.31 6.43 2.37
CA LEU A 120 -16.30 7.31 3.00
C LEU A 120 -16.32 8.66 2.27
N SER A 121 -17.49 9.23 2.04
CA SER A 121 -17.66 10.54 1.39
C SER A 121 -16.99 11.67 2.18
N SER A 122 -16.78 11.49 3.48
CA SER A 122 -16.02 12.39 4.35
C SER A 122 -14.50 12.30 4.17
N ASN A 123 -13.96 11.22 3.55
CA ASN A 123 -12.53 11.04 3.35
C ASN A 123 -12.02 11.89 2.18
N THR A 124 -11.84 13.18 2.42
CA THR A 124 -11.40 14.15 1.41
C THR A 124 -10.01 13.85 0.85
N ALA A 125 -9.12 13.23 1.66
CA ALA A 125 -7.76 12.90 1.24
C ALA A 125 -7.76 11.85 0.13
N ILE A 126 -8.48 10.75 0.32
CA ILE A 126 -8.57 9.67 -0.68
C ILE A 126 -9.35 10.12 -1.92
N LYS A 127 -10.43 10.92 -1.74
CA LYS A 127 -11.18 11.50 -2.85
C LYS A 127 -10.31 12.39 -3.73
N LYS A 128 -9.51 13.27 -3.13
CA LYS A 128 -8.53 14.10 -3.85
C LYS A 128 -7.46 13.27 -4.56
N LEU A 129 -7.07 12.14 -3.98
CA LEU A 129 -6.12 11.22 -4.60
C LEU A 129 -6.76 10.52 -5.80
N ALA A 130 -7.94 9.93 -5.62
CA ALA A 130 -8.67 9.18 -6.64
C ALA A 130 -9.12 10.08 -7.82
N SER A 131 -9.56 11.32 -7.57
CA SER A 131 -10.02 12.25 -8.62
C SER A 131 -8.94 12.62 -9.65
N LYS A 132 -7.68 12.38 -9.36
CA LYS A 132 -6.58 12.57 -10.32
C LYS A 132 -6.47 11.43 -11.34
N HIS A 133 -7.08 10.29 -11.05
CA HIS A 133 -6.93 9.06 -11.82
C HIS A 133 -8.26 8.47 -12.28
N GLY A 134 -9.39 9.03 -11.89
CA GLY A 134 -10.68 8.45 -12.21
C GLY A 134 -11.89 9.33 -11.89
N VAL A 135 -13.07 8.76 -12.05
CA VAL A 135 -14.37 9.37 -11.81
C VAL A 135 -14.90 9.00 -10.44
N LEU A 136 -15.39 9.97 -9.70
CA LEU A 136 -16.01 9.77 -8.39
C LEU A 136 -17.54 9.73 -8.52
N ILE A 137 -18.15 8.71 -7.94
CA ILE A 137 -19.60 8.54 -7.82
C ILE A 137 -19.94 8.52 -6.34
N ASN A 138 -20.78 9.46 -5.89
CA ASN A 138 -21.19 9.54 -4.49
C ASN A 138 -22.53 8.84 -4.32
N GLU A 139 -22.60 7.87 -3.41
CA GLU A 139 -23.81 7.10 -3.09
C GLU A 139 -23.93 6.91 -1.57
N GLY A 140 -25.03 7.41 -0.99
CA GLY A 140 -25.45 7.04 0.38
C GLY A 140 -24.43 7.21 1.51
N GLY A 141 -23.50 8.15 1.43
CA GLY A 141 -22.45 8.35 2.44
C GLY A 141 -21.11 7.73 2.08
N GLU A 142 -21.06 6.92 1.01
CA GLU A 142 -19.85 6.38 0.42
C GLU A 142 -19.54 7.04 -0.93
N THR A 143 -18.32 6.92 -1.36
CA THR A 143 -17.86 7.35 -2.68
C THR A 143 -17.16 6.18 -3.35
N LEU A 144 -17.70 5.75 -4.49
CA LEU A 144 -17.04 4.83 -5.39
C LEU A 144 -16.16 5.65 -6.35
N ALA A 145 -14.89 5.35 -6.40
CA ALA A 145 -13.97 5.92 -7.38
C ALA A 145 -13.62 4.86 -8.42
N ASN A 146 -14.01 5.09 -9.67
CA ASN A 146 -13.60 4.27 -10.80
C ASN A 146 -12.27 4.80 -11.34
N ILE A 147 -11.20 4.03 -11.18
CA ILE A 147 -9.85 4.39 -11.58
C ILE A 147 -9.56 3.88 -12.97
N GLY A 148 -9.28 4.79 -13.91
CA GLY A 148 -8.81 4.45 -15.24
C GLY A 148 -7.35 4.01 -15.21
N ILE A 149 -7.05 2.85 -15.80
CA ILE A 149 -5.68 2.33 -15.89
C ILE A 149 -5.26 2.40 -17.36
N PRO A 150 -4.16 3.10 -17.68
CA PRO A 150 -3.69 3.21 -19.07
C PRO A 150 -3.24 1.86 -19.66
N GLU A 151 -3.10 1.81 -20.98
CA GLU A 151 -2.49 0.66 -21.66
C GLU A 151 -0.98 0.56 -21.30
N PRO A 152 -0.45 -0.67 -21.24
CA PRO A 152 0.98 -0.86 -21.02
C PRO A 152 1.81 -0.27 -22.15
N THR A 153 2.95 0.31 -21.81
CA THR A 153 3.91 0.85 -22.76
C THR A 153 5.32 0.32 -22.47
N PRO A 154 6.25 0.29 -23.43
CA PRO A 154 7.64 -0.07 -23.16
C PRO A 154 8.27 0.81 -22.06
N SER A 155 7.89 2.09 -22.03
CA SER A 155 8.32 3.05 -21.01
C SER A 155 7.81 2.69 -19.61
N SER A 156 6.50 2.35 -19.47
CA SER A 156 5.94 1.97 -18.17
C SER A 156 6.57 0.69 -17.62
N VAL A 157 6.84 -0.29 -18.50
CA VAL A 157 7.51 -1.54 -18.10
C VAL A 157 8.94 -1.26 -17.62
N MET A 158 9.70 -0.43 -18.36
CA MET A 158 11.06 -0.07 -17.97
C MET A 158 11.07 0.68 -16.63
N HIS A 159 10.15 1.63 -16.44
CA HIS A 159 10.00 2.41 -15.21
C HIS A 159 9.69 1.48 -14.02
N GLU A 160 8.76 0.54 -14.18
CA GLU A 160 8.46 -0.47 -13.15
C GLU A 160 9.70 -1.28 -12.75
N VAL A 161 10.52 -1.69 -13.72
CA VAL A 161 11.74 -2.46 -13.45
C VAL A 161 12.73 -1.62 -12.65
N VAL A 162 12.96 -0.39 -13.08
CA VAL A 162 13.90 0.54 -12.39
C VAL A 162 13.44 0.80 -10.96
N ASP A 163 12.18 1.21 -10.77
CA ASP A 163 11.62 1.53 -9.45
C ASP A 163 11.60 0.31 -8.53
N SER A 164 11.27 -0.88 -9.06
CA SER A 164 11.31 -2.12 -8.29
C SER A 164 12.73 -2.44 -7.79
N ASN A 165 13.73 -2.25 -8.64
CA ASN A 165 15.12 -2.50 -8.25
C ASN A 165 15.60 -1.47 -7.23
N LEU A 166 15.31 -0.18 -7.42
CA LEU A 166 15.65 0.87 -6.45
C LEU A 166 15.01 0.60 -5.08
N ALA A 167 13.72 0.24 -5.05
CA ALA A 167 13.04 -0.10 -3.80
C ALA A 167 13.63 -1.34 -3.12
N ARG A 168 14.04 -2.36 -3.89
CA ARG A 168 14.73 -3.54 -3.34
C ARG A 168 16.11 -3.22 -2.79
N PHE A 169 16.89 -2.39 -3.47
CA PHE A 169 18.19 -1.96 -2.96
C PHE A 169 18.07 -1.13 -1.69
N ASP A 170 17.10 -0.22 -1.62
CA ASP A 170 16.82 0.54 -0.41
C ASP A 170 16.42 -0.37 0.76
N HIS A 171 15.52 -1.31 0.52
CA HIS A 171 15.08 -2.31 1.49
C HIS A 171 16.26 -3.14 2.04
N LEU A 172 17.10 -3.67 1.14
CA LEU A 172 18.30 -4.43 1.53
C LEU A 172 19.30 -3.57 2.32
N GLY A 173 19.47 -2.31 1.92
CA GLY A 173 20.31 -1.36 2.65
C GLY A 173 19.79 -1.09 4.07
N LYS A 174 18.48 -0.98 4.26
CA LYS A 174 17.85 -0.85 5.59
C LYS A 174 18.08 -2.10 6.44
N ILE A 175 17.95 -3.30 5.85
CA ILE A 175 18.27 -4.56 6.52
C ILE A 175 19.72 -4.56 7.02
N GLN A 176 20.68 -4.23 6.16
CA GLN A 176 22.09 -4.20 6.52
C GLN A 176 22.38 -3.19 7.64
N ARG A 177 21.82 -1.97 7.56
CA ARG A 177 21.97 -0.97 8.63
C ARG A 177 21.38 -1.45 9.96
N LYS A 178 20.23 -2.11 9.94
CA LYS A 178 19.61 -2.68 11.15
C LYS A 178 20.46 -3.77 11.76
N PHE A 179 21.03 -4.69 10.98
CA PHE A 179 21.95 -5.71 11.46
C PHE A 179 23.24 -5.09 12.03
N ALA A 180 23.81 -4.10 11.35
CA ALA A 180 25.00 -3.42 11.85
C ALA A 180 24.76 -2.77 13.22
N LYS A 181 23.63 -2.08 13.41
CA LYS A 181 23.24 -1.52 14.71
C LYS A 181 23.13 -2.60 15.81
N MET A 182 22.58 -3.76 15.50
CA MET A 182 22.43 -4.87 16.46
C MET A 182 23.78 -5.47 16.90
N ILE A 183 24.78 -5.50 16.03
CA ILE A 183 26.10 -6.05 16.32
C ILE A 183 26.96 -5.03 17.10
N THR A 184 26.85 -3.74 16.80
CA THR A 184 27.67 -2.70 17.42
C THR A 184 27.20 -2.30 18.82
N PHE A 185 25.90 -2.46 19.14
CA PHE A 185 25.35 -2.10 20.45
C PHE A 185 25.93 -2.91 21.63
N PRO A 186 26.19 -4.22 21.54
CA PRO A 186 26.81 -4.99 22.64
C PRO A 186 28.28 -4.68 22.90
N LEU A 187 28.99 -4.07 21.95
CA LEU A 187 30.44 -3.81 22.08
C LEU A 187 30.76 -2.49 22.81
N LEU A 188 29.76 -1.64 23.05
CA LEU A 188 29.92 -0.34 23.71
C LEU A 188 29.69 -0.40 25.25
N PHE A 189 29.30 -1.57 25.78
CA PHE A 189 29.02 -1.79 27.22
C PHE A 189 29.90 -2.85 27.86
N LYS A 190 31.16 -3.00 27.42
CA LYS A 190 32.21 -3.76 28.13
C LYS A 190 33.30 -2.84 28.61
#